data_aa09b59ce90a700a343538e53f288171
#
_entry.id   aa09b59ce90a700a343538e53f288171
#
_cell.length_a   1.000
_cell.length_b   1.000
_cell.length_c   1.000
_cell.angle_alpha   90.00
_cell.angle_beta   90.00
_cell.angle_gamma   90.00
#
_symmetry.space_group_name_H-M   'P 1'
#
loop_
_entity.id
_entity.type
_entity.pdbx_description
1 polymer ?
#
loop_
_entity_poly.entity_id
_entity_poly.type
_entity_poly.pdbx_seq_one_letter_code
_entity_poly.pdbx_strand_id
1 'polypeptide(L)'
;MFALAALIVVKVFTVQNVVVEGNSLYSADQIKNMVLDDDYSWNSLYVDLKYRFVDVGEVPFVDTMEISLDDPHTLRISVTEKGILGSFYIDTLGQYAYFDKDGFVVETSSDVIEGVPKITGVTCDSVVLYEKLPLEDTKLLRNLLTLTQLLKKYELEPEEIHYDSAMQPQLTYGTIAVNVGSEDYLTQKIARLSAIMPQLS
;
A
#
# COMPACT_ATOMS: atom_id res chain seq x y z
N MET A 1 37.31 -13.04 -28.24
CA MET A 1 36.64 -11.76 -27.85
C MET A 1 35.39 -12.02 -27.02
N PHE A 2 34.41 -12.80 -27.45
CA PHE A 2 33.17 -13.09 -26.68
C PHE A 2 33.38 -13.72 -25.30
N ALA A 3 34.30 -14.71 -25.18
CA ALA A 3 34.58 -15.37 -23.90
C ALA A 3 35.18 -14.41 -22.85
N LEU A 4 36.01 -13.43 -23.28
CA LEU A 4 36.59 -12.44 -22.39
C LEU A 4 35.54 -11.44 -21.92
N ALA A 5 34.61 -11.03 -22.82
CA ALA A 5 33.48 -10.15 -22.46
C ALA A 5 32.53 -10.84 -21.46
N ALA A 6 32.23 -12.12 -21.66
CA ALA A 6 31.42 -12.91 -20.73
C ALA A 6 32.07 -13.02 -19.34
N LEU A 7 33.40 -13.24 -19.29
CA LEU A 7 34.12 -13.29 -18.02
C LEU A 7 34.13 -11.94 -17.28
N ILE A 8 34.17 -10.82 -18.01
CA ILE A 8 34.06 -9.48 -17.42
C ILE A 8 32.69 -9.28 -16.81
N VAL A 9 31.61 -9.61 -17.55
CA VAL A 9 30.22 -9.49 -17.05
C VAL A 9 30.03 -10.31 -15.78
N VAL A 10 30.51 -11.56 -15.75
CA VAL A 10 30.39 -12.45 -14.59
C VAL A 10 31.21 -11.95 -13.39
N LYS A 11 32.40 -11.37 -13.61
CA LYS A 11 33.31 -10.96 -12.54
C LYS A 11 33.06 -9.54 -12.03
N VAL A 12 32.61 -8.63 -12.90
CA VAL A 12 32.43 -7.21 -12.58
C VAL A 12 31.05 -6.91 -12.06
N PHE A 13 30.03 -7.52 -12.66
CA PHE A 13 28.63 -7.24 -12.31
C PHE A 13 28.11 -8.23 -11.27
N THR A 14 28.49 -8.06 -10.02
CA THR A 14 28.05 -8.92 -8.90
C THR A 14 27.31 -8.07 -7.88
N VAL A 15 26.06 -8.45 -7.55
CA VAL A 15 25.25 -7.75 -6.55
C VAL A 15 25.89 -7.85 -5.18
N GLN A 16 26.31 -6.73 -4.61
CA GLN A 16 26.85 -6.61 -3.27
C GLN A 16 25.93 -5.74 -2.38
N ASN A 17 25.34 -4.70 -2.97
CA ASN A 17 24.46 -3.78 -2.29
C ASN A 17 23.14 -3.66 -3.05
N VAL A 18 22.05 -3.48 -2.30
CA VAL A 18 20.72 -3.16 -2.83
C VAL A 18 20.17 -2.00 -2.03
N VAL A 19 19.87 -0.91 -2.71
CA VAL A 19 19.21 0.27 -2.15
C VAL A 19 17.75 0.24 -2.56
N VAL A 20 16.84 0.24 -1.58
CA VAL A 20 15.39 0.25 -1.82
C VAL A 20 14.85 1.59 -1.36
N GLU A 21 14.06 2.24 -2.21
CA GLU A 21 13.47 3.57 -1.96
C GLU A 21 11.98 3.58 -2.31
N GLY A 22 11.19 4.38 -1.57
CA GLY A 22 9.76 4.59 -1.82
C GLY A 22 8.84 3.52 -1.25
N ASN A 23 9.39 2.49 -0.62
CA ASN A 23 8.61 1.45 0.04
C ASN A 23 8.06 1.94 1.40
N SER A 24 6.83 1.56 1.70
CA SER A 24 6.10 1.87 2.94
C SER A 24 5.34 0.64 3.43
N LEU A 25 4.59 -0.02 2.54
CA LEU A 25 3.82 -1.24 2.84
C LEU A 25 4.72 -2.48 2.96
N TYR A 26 5.72 -2.55 2.07
CA TYR A 26 6.70 -3.62 2.09
C TYR A 26 8.01 -3.17 2.74
N SER A 27 8.63 -4.04 3.52
CA SER A 27 9.99 -3.79 3.99
C SER A 27 11.01 -3.84 2.85
N ALA A 28 12.16 -3.18 3.01
CA ALA A 28 13.23 -3.23 2.02
C ALA A 28 13.69 -4.66 1.71
N ASP A 29 13.73 -5.54 2.72
CA ASP A 29 14.10 -6.95 2.54
C ASP A 29 13.04 -7.73 1.74
N GLN A 30 11.76 -7.44 1.94
CA GLN A 30 10.69 -8.06 1.12
C GLN A 30 10.82 -7.66 -0.34
N ILE A 31 10.97 -6.36 -0.65
CA ILE A 31 11.19 -5.87 -2.02
C ILE A 31 12.45 -6.49 -2.64
N LYS A 32 13.56 -6.52 -1.89
CA LYS A 32 14.80 -7.14 -2.34
C LYS A 32 14.60 -8.62 -2.70
N ASN A 33 13.88 -9.38 -1.87
CA ASN A 33 13.62 -10.80 -2.13
C ASN A 33 12.70 -11.02 -3.33
N MET A 34 11.76 -10.12 -3.60
CA MET A 34 10.91 -10.16 -4.78
C MET A 34 11.72 -9.93 -6.07
N VAL A 35 12.72 -9.05 -6.01
CA VAL A 35 13.54 -8.71 -7.19
C VAL A 35 14.65 -9.75 -7.44
N LEU A 36 15.25 -10.26 -6.37
CA LEU A 36 16.35 -11.24 -6.44
C LEU A 36 15.82 -12.67 -6.25
N ASP A 37 14.90 -13.09 -7.11
CA ASP A 37 14.07 -14.29 -6.96
C ASP A 37 14.55 -15.52 -7.73
N ASP A 38 15.64 -15.40 -8.52
CA ASP A 38 16.14 -16.49 -9.35
C ASP A 38 17.65 -16.75 -9.20
N ASP A 39 18.12 -17.87 -9.79
CA ASP A 39 19.50 -18.36 -9.71
C ASP A 39 20.54 -17.41 -10.35
N TYR A 40 20.11 -16.44 -11.17
CA TYR A 40 20.99 -15.50 -11.85
C TYR A 40 20.98 -14.11 -11.22
N SER A 41 20.16 -13.89 -10.19
CA SER A 41 20.00 -12.60 -9.51
C SER A 41 21.24 -12.13 -8.73
N TRP A 42 22.28 -12.98 -8.65
CA TRP A 42 23.60 -12.56 -8.16
C TRP A 42 24.32 -11.59 -9.12
N ASN A 43 23.91 -11.51 -10.40
CA ASN A 43 24.52 -10.64 -11.39
C ASN A 43 23.67 -9.37 -11.58
N SER A 44 24.22 -8.22 -11.22
CA SER A 44 23.52 -6.94 -11.22
C SER A 44 23.08 -6.48 -12.62
N LEU A 45 23.90 -6.74 -13.65
CA LEU A 45 23.52 -6.42 -15.03
C LEU A 45 22.37 -7.30 -15.54
N TYR A 46 22.36 -8.59 -15.15
CA TYR A 46 21.26 -9.48 -15.47
C TYR A 46 19.95 -8.97 -14.88
N VAL A 47 19.95 -8.57 -13.60
CA VAL A 47 18.75 -8.05 -12.91
C VAL A 47 18.24 -6.77 -13.59
N ASP A 48 19.13 -5.80 -13.88
CA ASP A 48 18.75 -4.56 -14.59
C ASP A 48 18.11 -4.86 -15.96
N LEU A 49 18.71 -5.76 -16.75
CA LEU A 49 18.20 -6.13 -18.07
C LEU A 49 16.89 -6.94 -17.97
N LYS A 50 16.77 -7.84 -16.98
CA LYS A 50 15.53 -8.61 -16.73
C LYS A 50 14.36 -7.66 -16.55
N TYR A 51 14.45 -6.72 -15.61
CA TYR A 51 13.37 -5.77 -15.30
C TYR A 51 13.12 -4.73 -16.38
N ARG A 52 14.10 -4.47 -17.25
CA ARG A 52 13.96 -3.55 -18.38
C ARG A 52 13.28 -4.16 -19.59
N PHE A 53 13.49 -5.45 -19.86
CA PHE A 53 13.08 -6.10 -21.12
C PHE A 53 12.14 -7.29 -20.94
N VAL A 54 11.97 -7.81 -19.74
CA VAL A 54 11.08 -8.94 -19.46
C VAL A 54 9.90 -8.44 -18.62
N ASP A 55 8.70 -8.84 -18.99
CA ASP A 55 7.53 -8.63 -18.14
C ASP A 55 7.64 -9.57 -16.94
N VAL A 56 7.87 -8.99 -15.77
CA VAL A 56 8.03 -9.74 -14.51
C VAL A 56 6.74 -9.91 -13.72
N GLY A 57 5.61 -9.46 -14.30
CA GLY A 57 4.30 -9.48 -13.66
C GLY A 57 4.10 -8.33 -12.66
N GLU A 58 2.87 -8.21 -12.21
CA GLU A 58 2.50 -7.19 -11.22
C GLU A 58 2.81 -7.66 -9.79
N VAL A 59 3.36 -6.77 -8.99
CA VAL A 59 3.52 -6.99 -7.56
C VAL A 59 2.31 -6.36 -6.86
N PRO A 60 1.58 -7.12 -6.01
CA PRO A 60 0.42 -6.57 -5.29
C PRO A 60 0.80 -5.30 -4.53
N PHE A 61 -0.09 -4.33 -4.49
CA PHE A 61 0.09 -3.02 -3.83
C PHE A 61 1.21 -2.13 -4.39
N VAL A 62 1.91 -2.55 -5.43
CA VAL A 62 2.93 -1.76 -6.13
C VAL A 62 2.33 -1.22 -7.43
N ASP A 63 2.45 0.09 -7.65
CA ASP A 63 2.04 0.76 -8.89
C ASP A 63 3.18 0.71 -9.92
N THR A 64 4.39 1.08 -9.50
CA THR A 64 5.58 0.99 -10.34
C THR A 64 6.79 0.51 -9.55
N MET A 65 7.64 -0.28 -10.21
CA MET A 65 8.92 -0.74 -9.68
C MET A 65 9.99 -0.55 -10.75
N GLU A 66 10.93 0.35 -10.50
CA GLU A 66 12.04 0.63 -11.39
C GLU A 66 13.33 0.11 -10.79
N ILE A 67 14.06 -0.70 -11.57
CA ILE A 67 15.37 -1.21 -11.17
C ILE A 67 16.44 -0.54 -12.06
N SER A 68 17.51 -0.09 -11.43
CA SER A 68 18.65 0.53 -12.10
C SER A 68 19.97 0.18 -11.41
N LEU A 69 21.06 0.34 -12.14
CA LEU A 69 22.41 0.20 -11.62
C LEU A 69 22.96 1.57 -11.20
N ASP A 70 23.33 1.73 -9.94
CA ASP A 70 24.14 2.88 -9.48
C ASP A 70 25.60 2.68 -9.85
N ASP A 71 26.07 1.45 -9.72
CA ASP A 71 27.39 0.97 -10.11
C ASP A 71 27.33 -0.55 -10.40
N PRO A 72 28.39 -1.20 -10.90
CA PRO A 72 28.37 -2.65 -11.20
C PRO A 72 28.00 -3.57 -10.02
N HIS A 73 28.08 -3.09 -8.80
CA HIS A 73 27.83 -3.87 -7.58
C HIS A 73 26.58 -3.43 -6.81
N THR A 74 25.97 -2.30 -7.18
CA THR A 74 24.87 -1.69 -6.45
C THR A 74 23.64 -1.59 -7.34
N LEU A 75 22.56 -2.28 -6.95
CA LEU A 75 21.22 -2.14 -7.52
C LEU A 75 20.43 -1.09 -6.73
N ARG A 76 19.75 -0.20 -7.44
CA ARG A 76 18.72 0.69 -6.89
C ARG A 76 17.35 0.19 -7.34
N ILE A 77 16.47 0.01 -6.37
CA ILE A 77 15.07 -0.37 -6.58
C ILE A 77 14.21 0.79 -6.10
N SER A 78 13.58 1.51 -7.03
CA SER A 78 12.64 2.59 -6.72
C SER A 78 11.22 2.07 -6.86
N VAL A 79 10.47 2.09 -5.76
CA VAL A 79 9.11 1.57 -5.69
C VAL A 79 8.13 2.73 -5.52
N THR A 80 7.05 2.72 -6.29
CA THR A 80 5.86 3.53 -6.03
C THR A 80 4.74 2.58 -5.63
N GLU A 81 4.28 2.69 -4.39
CA GLU A 81 3.20 1.87 -3.88
C GLU A 81 1.84 2.49 -4.17
N LYS A 82 0.81 1.66 -4.35
CA LYS A 82 -0.57 2.10 -4.51
C LYS A 82 -1.02 2.84 -3.26
N GLY A 83 -1.57 4.05 -3.44
CA GLY A 83 -1.97 4.92 -2.35
C GLY A 83 -3.28 4.48 -1.70
N ILE A 84 -3.27 3.39 -0.94
CA ILE A 84 -4.45 2.86 -0.27
C ILE A 84 -4.80 3.64 0.98
N LEU A 85 -6.11 3.83 1.24
CA LEU A 85 -6.64 4.58 2.37
C LEU A 85 -7.58 3.78 3.28
N GLY A 86 -8.05 2.63 2.84
CA GLY A 86 -8.93 1.76 3.60
C GLY A 86 -9.27 0.50 2.85
N SER A 87 -9.96 -0.42 3.51
CA SER A 87 -10.38 -1.69 2.92
C SER A 87 -11.78 -2.09 3.35
N PHE A 88 -12.49 -2.78 2.46
CA PHE A 88 -13.74 -3.49 2.75
C PHE A 88 -13.50 -4.99 2.65
N TYR A 89 -14.00 -5.76 3.59
CA TYR A 89 -14.04 -7.21 3.42
C TYR A 89 -15.23 -7.58 2.53
N ILE A 90 -14.99 -8.30 1.46
CA ILE A 90 -16.01 -8.73 0.49
C ILE A 90 -16.29 -10.20 0.70
N ASP A 91 -17.41 -10.52 1.36
CA ASP A 91 -17.77 -11.89 1.73
C ASP A 91 -17.83 -12.83 0.52
N THR A 92 -18.34 -12.35 -0.62
CA THR A 92 -18.46 -13.13 -1.85
C THR A 92 -17.12 -13.53 -2.47
N LEU A 93 -16.06 -12.75 -2.20
CA LEU A 93 -14.69 -13.01 -2.67
C LEU A 93 -13.82 -13.68 -1.60
N GLY A 94 -14.18 -13.56 -0.31
CA GLY A 94 -13.33 -13.98 0.81
C GLY A 94 -12.05 -13.15 0.93
N GLN A 95 -12.06 -11.91 0.44
CA GLN A 95 -10.90 -11.02 0.34
C GLN A 95 -11.23 -9.59 0.76
N TYR A 96 -10.19 -8.82 1.07
CA TYR A 96 -10.29 -7.38 1.27
C TYR A 96 -10.14 -6.65 -0.08
N ALA A 97 -11.01 -5.68 -0.33
CA ALA A 97 -10.91 -4.73 -1.43
C ALA A 97 -10.33 -3.42 -0.90
N TYR A 98 -9.17 -3.04 -1.40
CA TYR A 98 -8.45 -1.83 -1.00
C TYR A 98 -8.76 -0.69 -1.95
N PHE A 99 -9.01 0.51 -1.41
CA PHE A 99 -9.38 1.68 -2.21
C PHE A 99 -8.44 2.86 -1.98
N ASP A 100 -8.33 3.70 -3.02
CA ASP A 100 -7.52 4.90 -3.04
C ASP A 100 -8.28 6.15 -2.56
N LYS A 101 -7.60 7.31 -2.62
CA LYS A 101 -8.14 8.62 -2.23
C LYS A 101 -9.34 9.09 -3.05
N ASP A 102 -9.52 8.56 -4.24
CA ASP A 102 -10.61 8.91 -5.17
C ASP A 102 -11.76 7.87 -5.10
N GLY A 103 -11.59 6.84 -4.26
CA GLY A 103 -12.55 5.77 -4.03
C GLY A 103 -12.53 4.67 -5.09
N PHE A 104 -11.46 4.56 -5.87
CA PHE A 104 -11.27 3.43 -6.79
C PHE A 104 -10.71 2.23 -6.04
N VAL A 105 -11.22 1.04 -6.37
CA VAL A 105 -10.66 -0.21 -5.88
C VAL A 105 -9.37 -0.48 -6.65
N VAL A 106 -8.23 -0.43 -5.97
CA VAL A 106 -6.90 -0.54 -6.58
C VAL A 106 -6.26 -1.90 -6.40
N GLU A 107 -6.76 -2.70 -5.43
CA GLU A 107 -6.23 -4.02 -5.15
C GLU A 107 -7.27 -4.88 -4.42
N THR A 108 -7.17 -6.22 -4.58
CA THR A 108 -7.88 -7.19 -3.74
C THR A 108 -6.89 -8.22 -3.21
N SER A 109 -6.95 -8.52 -1.91
CA SER A 109 -6.03 -9.47 -1.29
C SER A 109 -6.69 -10.16 -0.08
N SER A 110 -6.27 -11.40 0.18
CA SER A 110 -6.56 -12.08 1.45
C SER A 110 -5.73 -11.53 2.62
N ASP A 111 -4.61 -10.87 2.32
CA ASP A 111 -3.71 -10.32 3.32
C ASP A 111 -4.26 -9.01 3.88
N VAL A 112 -4.12 -8.84 5.19
CA VAL A 112 -4.43 -7.60 5.89
C VAL A 112 -3.18 -6.73 5.90
N ILE A 113 -3.31 -5.50 5.40
CA ILE A 113 -2.23 -4.53 5.40
C ILE A 113 -2.28 -3.71 6.69
N GLU A 114 -1.20 -3.76 7.45
CA GLU A 114 -1.04 -2.97 8.68
C GLU A 114 -1.09 -1.47 8.38
N GLY A 115 -1.70 -0.69 9.26
CA GLY A 115 -1.87 0.76 9.06
C GLY A 115 -2.98 1.16 8.09
N VAL A 116 -3.68 0.20 7.47
CA VAL A 116 -4.84 0.45 6.59
C VAL A 116 -6.13 0.05 7.28
N PRO A 117 -7.02 0.99 7.62
CA PRO A 117 -8.23 0.70 8.36
C PRO A 117 -9.21 -0.18 7.58
N LYS A 118 -9.81 -1.11 8.29
CA LYS A 118 -10.96 -1.89 7.81
C LYS A 118 -12.24 -1.07 7.99
N ILE A 119 -13.04 -0.96 6.95
CA ILE A 119 -14.34 -0.28 7.01
C ILE A 119 -15.43 -1.30 7.29
N THR A 120 -16.24 -1.04 8.31
CA THR A 120 -17.36 -1.89 8.72
C THR A 120 -18.63 -1.07 9.00
N GLY A 121 -19.80 -1.74 9.13
CA GLY A 121 -21.08 -1.07 9.31
C GLY A 121 -21.65 -0.43 8.03
N VAL A 122 -20.96 -0.59 6.90
CA VAL A 122 -21.39 -0.16 5.56
C VAL A 122 -21.39 -1.37 4.65
N THR A 123 -22.47 -1.57 3.91
CA THR A 123 -22.60 -2.68 2.96
C THR A 123 -21.81 -2.40 1.69
N CYS A 124 -20.91 -3.33 1.34
CA CYS A 124 -20.17 -3.35 0.10
C CYS A 124 -20.05 -4.82 -0.34
N ASP A 125 -21.03 -5.34 -1.08
CA ASP A 125 -21.18 -6.77 -1.35
C ASP A 125 -20.37 -7.26 -2.55
N SER A 126 -19.97 -6.37 -3.43
CA SER A 126 -19.20 -6.68 -4.63
C SER A 126 -18.36 -5.49 -5.06
N VAL A 127 -17.23 -5.76 -5.68
CA VAL A 127 -16.33 -4.73 -6.21
C VAL A 127 -15.80 -5.16 -7.57
N VAL A 128 -15.39 -4.18 -8.37
CA VAL A 128 -14.65 -4.38 -9.62
C VAL A 128 -13.34 -3.62 -9.53
N LEU A 129 -12.25 -4.29 -9.83
CA LEU A 129 -10.92 -3.69 -9.79
C LEU A 129 -10.85 -2.50 -10.77
N TYR A 130 -10.26 -1.41 -10.32
CA TYR A 130 -10.16 -0.12 -11.04
C TYR A 130 -11.49 0.61 -11.26
N GLU A 131 -12.57 0.18 -10.61
CA GLU A 131 -13.83 0.92 -10.55
C GLU A 131 -14.06 1.53 -9.18
N LYS A 132 -14.97 2.50 -9.11
CA LYS A 132 -15.32 3.14 -7.84
C LYS A 132 -16.06 2.18 -6.92
N LEU A 133 -15.85 2.35 -5.61
CA LEU A 133 -16.63 1.67 -4.59
C LEU A 133 -18.14 1.83 -4.86
N PRO A 134 -18.90 0.73 -4.94
CA PRO A 134 -20.30 0.74 -5.31
C PRO A 134 -21.19 1.08 -4.09
N LEU A 135 -20.87 2.18 -3.39
CA LEU A 135 -21.72 2.67 -2.30
C LEU A 135 -22.84 3.53 -2.86
N GLU A 136 -24.08 3.14 -2.61
CA GLU A 136 -25.26 3.84 -3.11
C GLU A 136 -25.37 5.27 -2.58
N ASP A 137 -25.00 5.48 -1.31
CA ASP A 137 -24.97 6.80 -0.69
C ASP A 137 -23.70 7.56 -1.04
N THR A 138 -23.82 8.47 -2.02
CA THR A 138 -22.71 9.33 -2.45
C THR A 138 -22.21 10.29 -1.37
N LYS A 139 -23.06 10.64 -0.38
CA LYS A 139 -22.65 11.46 0.75
C LYS A 139 -21.79 10.66 1.70
N LEU A 140 -22.20 9.42 2.00
CA LEU A 140 -21.41 8.49 2.82
C LEU A 140 -20.04 8.23 2.18
N LEU A 141 -19.99 7.93 0.88
CA LEU A 141 -18.73 7.74 0.16
C LEU A 141 -17.81 8.96 0.30
N ARG A 142 -18.32 10.16 0.08
CA ARG A 142 -17.54 11.40 0.22
C ARG A 142 -17.01 11.57 1.64
N ASN A 143 -17.86 11.32 2.65
CA ASN A 143 -17.47 11.44 4.05
C ASN A 143 -16.39 10.41 4.43
N LEU A 144 -16.54 9.16 3.98
CA LEU A 144 -15.54 8.11 4.14
C LEU A 144 -14.19 8.54 3.54
N LEU A 145 -14.18 8.98 2.28
CA LEU A 145 -12.95 9.42 1.61
C LEU A 145 -12.32 10.63 2.30
N THR A 146 -13.13 11.59 2.75
CA THR A 146 -12.61 12.75 3.50
C THR A 146 -12.01 12.32 4.83
N LEU A 147 -12.67 11.43 5.56
CA LEU A 147 -12.17 10.92 6.83
C LEU A 147 -10.84 10.17 6.64
N THR A 148 -10.77 9.23 5.71
CA THR A 148 -9.56 8.42 5.47
C THR A 148 -8.38 9.27 4.98
N GLN A 149 -8.62 10.28 4.13
CA GLN A 149 -7.61 11.25 3.72
C GLN A 149 -7.10 12.08 4.91
N LEU A 150 -7.98 12.51 5.82
CA LEU A 150 -7.59 13.24 7.02
C LEU A 150 -6.79 12.35 7.98
N LEU A 151 -7.22 11.11 8.18
CA LEU A 151 -6.47 10.15 9.00
C LEU A 151 -5.05 9.97 8.46
N LYS A 152 -4.89 9.73 7.16
CA LYS A 152 -3.58 9.63 6.52
C LYS A 152 -2.75 10.92 6.67
N LYS A 153 -3.37 12.09 6.46
CA LYS A 153 -2.70 13.40 6.59
C LYS A 153 -2.16 13.66 8.01
N TYR A 154 -2.87 13.20 9.02
CA TYR A 154 -2.51 13.40 10.43
C TYR A 154 -1.80 12.19 11.04
N GLU A 155 -1.36 11.22 10.21
CA GLU A 155 -0.64 10.02 10.63
C GLU A 155 -1.39 9.24 11.73
N LEU A 156 -2.71 9.13 11.56
CA LEU A 156 -3.59 8.37 12.44
C LEU A 156 -3.95 7.06 11.73
N GLU A 157 -3.62 5.94 12.33
CA GLU A 157 -3.78 4.59 11.76
C GLU A 157 -4.71 3.75 12.64
N PRO A 158 -6.05 3.98 12.61
CA PRO A 158 -6.98 3.09 13.29
C PRO A 158 -7.00 1.72 12.61
N GLU A 159 -7.22 0.67 13.38
CA GLU A 159 -7.41 -0.69 12.85
C GLU A 159 -8.74 -0.82 12.12
N GLU A 160 -9.77 -0.11 12.59
CA GLU A 160 -11.13 -0.16 12.06
C GLU A 160 -11.80 1.20 12.09
N ILE A 161 -12.61 1.47 11.06
CA ILE A 161 -13.60 2.55 11.00
C ILE A 161 -14.98 1.91 10.91
N HIS A 162 -15.69 1.88 12.03
CA HIS A 162 -17.04 1.33 12.10
C HIS A 162 -18.08 2.43 11.93
N TYR A 163 -19.02 2.25 11.00
CA TYR A 163 -20.17 3.14 10.86
C TYR A 163 -21.37 2.57 11.60
N ASP A 164 -21.94 3.34 12.53
CA ASP A 164 -23.12 2.95 13.29
C ASP A 164 -24.42 3.06 12.45
N SER A 165 -25.57 2.78 13.07
CA SER A 165 -26.88 2.86 12.41
C SER A 165 -27.26 4.29 11.98
N ALA A 166 -26.63 5.32 12.51
CA ALA A 166 -26.78 6.72 12.11
C ALA A 166 -25.70 7.17 11.11
N MET A 167 -24.91 6.21 10.57
CA MET A 167 -23.78 6.45 9.68
C MET A 167 -22.74 7.40 10.28
N GLN A 168 -22.52 7.31 11.60
CA GLN A 168 -21.48 8.05 12.29
C GLN A 168 -20.25 7.16 12.51
N PRO A 169 -19.04 7.62 12.14
CA PRO A 169 -17.84 6.81 12.25
C PRO A 169 -17.29 6.74 13.67
N GLN A 170 -16.91 5.53 14.07
CA GLN A 170 -16.13 5.21 15.26
C GLN A 170 -14.79 4.64 14.81
N LEU A 171 -13.70 5.18 15.35
CA LEU A 171 -12.33 4.71 15.08
C LEU A 171 -11.88 3.80 16.22
N THR A 172 -11.26 2.67 15.88
CA THR A 172 -10.72 1.71 16.85
C THR A 172 -9.19 1.69 16.79
N TYR A 173 -8.55 1.85 17.95
CA TYR A 173 -7.10 1.73 18.15
C TYR A 173 -6.86 0.75 19.30
N GLY A 174 -6.65 -0.52 19.00
CA GLY A 174 -6.55 -1.57 20.02
C GLY A 174 -7.76 -1.58 20.95
N THR A 175 -7.60 -1.14 22.19
CA THR A 175 -8.67 -1.05 23.20
C THR A 175 -9.38 0.31 23.26
N ILE A 176 -8.90 1.28 22.48
CA ILE A 176 -9.44 2.65 22.47
C ILE A 176 -10.44 2.78 21.34
N ALA A 177 -11.68 3.20 21.67
CA ALA A 177 -12.72 3.53 20.70
C ALA A 177 -13.00 5.03 20.73
N VAL A 178 -12.92 5.67 19.57
CA VAL A 178 -13.10 7.11 19.39
C VAL A 178 -14.32 7.38 18.52
N ASN A 179 -15.38 7.93 19.11
CA ASN A 179 -16.55 8.38 18.37
C ASN A 179 -16.29 9.73 17.71
N VAL A 180 -16.26 9.78 16.38
CA VAL A 180 -16.05 11.02 15.62
C VAL A 180 -17.32 11.84 15.53
N GLY A 181 -18.49 11.17 15.53
CA GLY A 181 -19.81 11.80 15.42
C GLY A 181 -20.09 12.34 14.01
N SER A 182 -20.86 13.45 13.93
CA SER A 182 -21.21 14.04 12.64
C SER A 182 -20.01 14.54 11.83
N GLU A 183 -20.20 14.78 10.54
CA GLU A 183 -19.18 15.33 9.62
C GLU A 183 -18.77 16.78 9.94
N ASP A 184 -19.56 17.48 10.79
CA ASP A 184 -19.29 18.86 11.15
C ASP A 184 -17.92 19.01 11.82
N TYR A 185 -17.14 19.95 11.32
CA TYR A 185 -15.78 20.25 11.84
C TYR A 185 -14.83 19.04 11.81
N LEU A 186 -15.01 18.11 10.88
CA LEU A 186 -14.25 16.86 10.82
C LEU A 186 -12.71 17.09 10.86
N THR A 187 -12.22 18.04 10.05
CA THR A 187 -10.79 18.39 10.04
C THR A 187 -10.27 18.82 11.42
N GLN A 188 -11.05 19.60 12.15
CA GLN A 188 -10.66 20.07 13.50
C GLN A 188 -10.71 18.95 14.52
N LYS A 189 -11.70 18.04 14.42
CA LYS A 189 -11.80 16.86 15.29
C LYS A 189 -10.60 15.93 15.09
N ILE A 190 -10.23 15.63 13.84
CA ILE A 190 -9.10 14.77 13.53
C ILE A 190 -7.78 15.43 13.92
N ALA A 191 -7.60 16.72 13.69
CA ALA A 191 -6.43 17.46 14.16
C ALA A 191 -6.29 17.45 15.69
N ARG A 192 -7.40 17.54 16.44
CA ARG A 192 -7.36 17.41 17.91
C ARG A 192 -7.06 15.97 18.34
N LEU A 193 -7.62 14.98 17.65
CA LEU A 193 -7.36 13.58 17.93
C LEU A 193 -5.86 13.26 17.77
N SER A 194 -5.21 13.74 16.72
CA SER A 194 -3.77 13.52 16.51
C SER A 194 -2.91 14.12 17.63
N ALA A 195 -3.34 15.21 18.27
CA ALA A 195 -2.65 15.80 19.41
C ALA A 195 -2.87 15.02 20.73
N ILE A 196 -3.97 14.25 20.82
CA ILE A 196 -4.35 13.50 22.03
C ILE A 196 -3.78 12.09 22.01
N MET A 197 -3.82 11.41 20.85
CA MET A 197 -3.43 9.99 20.70
C MET A 197 -2.06 9.66 21.31
N PRO A 198 -0.99 10.45 21.11
CA PRO A 198 0.32 10.17 21.71
C PRO A 198 0.35 10.19 23.25
N GLN A 199 -0.71 10.69 23.89
CA GLN A 199 -0.82 10.74 25.35
C GLN A 199 -1.61 9.54 25.92
N LEU A 200 -2.21 8.75 25.05
CA LEU A 200 -3.04 7.59 25.41
C LEU A 200 -2.35 6.24 25.15
N SER A 201 -1.22 6.29 24.42
CA SER A 201 -0.39 5.11 24.08
C SER A 201 0.67 4.81 25.13
#